data_afab77f100fc693c8d4376282b9c2d9d
#
_entry.id   afab77f100fc693c8d4376282b9c2d9d
#
_cell.length_a   1.000
_cell.length_b   1.000
_cell.length_c   1.000
_cell.angle_alpha   90.00
_cell.angle_beta   90.00
_cell.angle_gamma   90.00
#
_symmetry.space_group_name_H-M   'P 1'
#
loop_
_entity.id
_entity.type
_entity.pdbx_description
1 polymer ?
#
loop_
_entity_poly.entity_id
_entity_poly.type
_entity_poly.pdbx_seq_one_letter_code
_entity_poly.pdbx_strand_id
1 'polypeptide(L)'
;VTYARARLLVGITGVGIWVVAAVAFLAADGPSVLPGPDATFSDQAAALAAVLGVYVLVSLPFDALGGYILPRRFGRSCPDRDAYVLGWARGVLVQAIAMALAVLAVVAAGRAGGTGAAIAVVAAIAMLIGVARMPIARMVADLGPSRVDPAHAGVVLVDATDPGFTGGVAGLGGRVMMPSSWTQALGQDLEVEVARRRAVAGAPYWLGLLLAAAWTVGGVAIAIALPGGGVQSVGQVAAVGAWFTLWSFLGLLVLPSVSRPGVMAADAAAAVAYPADRVAAVIRVLDGLQDDEPERPDVVEVVFHPIPSADRRIARLDPPCPGLRPWHAARMALPMSWCMLGLLGRAVHCNAGRPELWVLLPAD
;
A
#
# COMPACT_ATOMS: atom_id res chain seq x y z
N VAL A 1 -0.42 -16.48 20.63
CA VAL A 1 -0.14 -15.44 19.60
C VAL A 1 -1.44 -15.16 18.89
N THR A 2 -1.88 -13.90 18.81
CA THR A 2 -3.07 -13.47 18.05
C THR A 2 -2.82 -13.49 16.54
N TYR A 3 -3.90 -13.46 15.74
CA TYR A 3 -3.80 -13.36 14.28
C TYR A 3 -3.01 -12.12 13.85
N ALA A 4 -3.33 -10.96 14.42
CA ALA A 4 -2.63 -9.71 14.15
C ALA A 4 -1.12 -9.80 14.39
N ARG A 5 -0.72 -10.39 15.54
CA ARG A 5 0.71 -10.56 15.88
C ARG A 5 1.43 -11.56 14.97
N ALA A 6 0.75 -12.64 14.58
CA ALA A 6 1.32 -13.60 13.63
C ALA A 6 1.57 -12.94 12.27
N ARG A 7 0.61 -12.14 11.77
CA ARG A 7 0.77 -11.35 10.54
C ARG A 7 1.89 -10.31 10.65
N LEU A 8 1.95 -9.62 11.78
CA LEU A 8 3.00 -8.63 12.04
C LEU A 8 4.39 -9.28 11.96
N LEU A 9 4.58 -10.46 12.54
CA LEU A 9 5.84 -11.20 12.45
C LEU A 9 6.21 -11.56 11.01
N VAL A 10 5.25 -12.04 10.21
CA VAL A 10 5.47 -12.31 8.78
C VAL A 10 5.89 -11.04 8.06
N GLY A 11 5.23 -9.91 8.32
CA GLY A 11 5.58 -8.63 7.73
C GLY A 11 6.96 -8.11 8.13
N ILE A 12 7.30 -8.16 9.42
CA ILE A 12 8.63 -7.75 9.91
C ILE A 12 9.72 -8.60 9.27
N THR A 13 9.51 -9.92 9.20
CA THR A 13 10.49 -10.83 8.59
C THR A 13 10.63 -10.58 7.08
N GLY A 14 9.52 -10.43 6.36
CA GLY A 14 9.54 -10.13 4.92
C GLY A 14 10.20 -8.80 4.59
N VAL A 15 9.87 -7.74 5.33
CA VAL A 15 10.53 -6.43 5.19
C VAL A 15 12.01 -6.53 5.53
N GLY A 16 12.38 -7.20 6.62
CA GLY A 16 13.77 -7.41 7.02
C GLY A 16 14.60 -8.12 5.96
N ILE A 17 14.06 -9.18 5.35
CA ILE A 17 14.73 -9.91 4.27
C ILE A 17 15.00 -8.99 3.07
N TRP A 18 14.04 -8.18 2.64
CA TRP A 18 14.24 -7.28 1.51
C TRP A 18 15.22 -6.13 1.83
N VAL A 19 15.23 -5.63 3.06
CA VAL A 19 16.23 -4.63 3.49
C VAL A 19 17.62 -5.24 3.49
N VAL A 20 17.80 -6.43 4.06
CA VAL A 20 19.09 -7.13 4.07
C VAL A 20 19.54 -7.50 2.64
N ALA A 21 18.62 -7.99 1.80
CA ALA A 21 18.91 -8.29 0.40
C ALA A 21 19.36 -7.04 -0.38
N ALA A 22 18.71 -5.88 -0.16
CA ALA A 22 19.13 -4.63 -0.79
C ALA A 22 20.54 -4.20 -0.36
N VAL A 23 20.85 -4.29 0.93
CA VAL A 23 22.20 -3.98 1.45
C VAL A 23 23.22 -4.96 0.87
N ALA A 24 22.93 -6.27 0.89
CA ALA A 24 23.84 -7.30 0.37
C ALA A 24 24.08 -7.12 -1.15
N PHE A 25 23.03 -6.81 -1.92
CA PHE A 25 23.13 -6.56 -3.35
C PHE A 25 24.04 -5.36 -3.66
N LEU A 26 23.90 -4.26 -2.91
CA LEU A 26 24.76 -3.09 -3.08
C LEU A 26 26.20 -3.35 -2.61
N ALA A 27 26.40 -4.03 -1.49
CA ALA A 27 27.71 -4.31 -0.93
C ALA A 27 28.54 -5.32 -1.77
N ALA A 28 27.84 -6.24 -2.46
CA ALA A 28 28.46 -7.23 -3.34
C ALA A 28 28.63 -6.73 -4.80
N ASP A 29 28.46 -5.44 -5.04
CA ASP A 29 28.45 -4.86 -6.40
C ASP A 29 27.48 -5.57 -7.38
N GLY A 30 26.36 -6.03 -6.85
CA GLY A 30 25.31 -6.72 -7.63
C GLY A 30 24.84 -5.99 -8.89
N PRO A 31 24.78 -4.64 -8.93
CA PRO A 31 24.44 -3.92 -10.15
C PRO A 31 25.36 -4.21 -11.33
N SER A 32 26.64 -4.51 -11.11
CA SER A 32 27.63 -4.77 -12.16
C SER A 32 27.43 -6.10 -12.89
N VAL A 33 26.69 -7.05 -12.28
CA VAL A 33 26.36 -8.34 -12.93
C VAL A 33 25.14 -8.25 -13.86
N LEU A 34 24.45 -7.10 -13.86
CA LEU A 34 23.30 -6.82 -14.72
C LEU A 34 23.72 -6.00 -15.95
N PRO A 35 22.92 -5.99 -17.04
CA PRO A 35 23.25 -5.28 -18.25
C PRO A 35 23.51 -3.78 -18.01
N GLY A 36 24.64 -3.28 -18.53
CA GLY A 36 25.04 -1.89 -18.52
C GLY A 36 24.31 -1.04 -19.58
N PRO A 37 24.67 0.26 -19.71
CA PRO A 37 24.02 1.18 -20.65
C PRO A 37 24.12 0.78 -22.13
N ASP A 38 25.20 0.08 -22.51
CA ASP A 38 25.45 -0.31 -23.90
C ASP A 38 24.70 -1.59 -24.33
N ALA A 39 24.08 -2.31 -23.38
CA ALA A 39 23.33 -3.52 -23.67
C ALA A 39 22.04 -3.21 -24.44
N THR A 40 21.60 -4.16 -25.27
CA THR A 40 20.39 -4.05 -26.07
C THR A 40 19.15 -3.93 -25.19
N PHE A 41 18.06 -3.41 -25.73
CA PHE A 41 16.81 -3.27 -24.97
C PHE A 41 16.23 -4.66 -24.61
N SER A 42 16.46 -5.68 -25.45
CA SER A 42 16.07 -7.06 -25.15
C SER A 42 16.84 -7.65 -23.96
N ASP A 43 18.14 -7.39 -23.86
CA ASP A 43 18.95 -7.85 -22.73
C ASP A 43 18.50 -7.16 -21.44
N GLN A 44 18.19 -5.87 -21.50
CA GLN A 44 17.62 -5.12 -20.38
C GLN A 44 16.28 -5.74 -19.91
N ALA A 45 15.39 -6.05 -20.85
CA ALA A 45 14.09 -6.65 -20.54
C ALA A 45 14.24 -8.06 -19.94
N ALA A 46 15.14 -8.88 -20.49
CA ALA A 46 15.41 -10.22 -19.97
C ALA A 46 15.98 -10.18 -18.54
N ALA A 47 16.95 -9.30 -18.29
CA ALA A 47 17.53 -9.14 -16.96
C ALA A 47 16.48 -8.62 -15.95
N LEU A 48 15.64 -7.68 -16.35
CA LEU A 48 14.55 -7.19 -15.51
C LEU A 48 13.55 -8.30 -15.18
N ALA A 49 13.19 -9.14 -16.16
CA ALA A 49 12.33 -10.29 -15.92
C ALA A 49 12.95 -11.27 -14.90
N ALA A 50 14.27 -11.51 -14.97
CA ALA A 50 14.99 -12.32 -13.99
C ALA A 50 14.95 -11.70 -12.58
N VAL A 51 15.19 -10.38 -12.45
CA VAL A 51 15.11 -9.65 -11.17
C VAL A 51 13.69 -9.75 -10.58
N LEU A 52 12.67 -9.55 -11.39
CA LEU A 52 11.27 -9.69 -10.96
C LEU A 52 10.92 -11.14 -10.59
N GLY A 53 11.47 -12.11 -11.32
CA GLY A 53 11.34 -13.54 -11.00
C GLY A 53 11.90 -13.88 -9.61
N VAL A 54 13.10 -13.39 -9.30
CA VAL A 54 13.71 -13.53 -7.97
C VAL A 54 12.82 -12.85 -6.90
N TYR A 55 12.33 -11.65 -7.17
CA TYR A 55 11.40 -10.97 -6.26
C TYR A 55 10.16 -11.80 -5.95
N VAL A 56 9.54 -12.39 -6.97
CA VAL A 56 8.36 -13.25 -6.80
C VAL A 56 8.70 -14.50 -6.00
N LEU A 57 9.79 -15.19 -6.33
CA LEU A 57 10.20 -16.43 -5.66
C LEU A 57 10.51 -16.22 -4.17
N VAL A 58 11.24 -15.15 -3.84
CA VAL A 58 11.56 -14.82 -2.44
C VAL A 58 10.31 -14.39 -1.66
N SER A 59 9.36 -13.70 -2.31
CA SER A 59 8.12 -13.27 -1.66
C SER A 59 7.10 -14.40 -1.48
N LEU A 60 7.15 -15.45 -2.29
CA LEU A 60 6.17 -16.55 -2.32
C LEU A 60 5.88 -17.17 -0.95
N PRO A 61 6.87 -17.55 -0.11
CA PRO A 61 6.58 -18.14 1.20
C PRO A 61 5.85 -17.16 2.14
N PHE A 62 6.18 -15.86 2.09
CA PHE A 62 5.52 -14.83 2.90
C PHE A 62 4.10 -14.59 2.42
N ASP A 63 3.87 -14.58 1.10
CA ASP A 63 2.54 -14.48 0.53
C ASP A 63 1.67 -15.69 0.91
N ALA A 64 2.19 -16.90 0.78
CA ALA A 64 1.47 -18.10 1.17
C ALA A 64 1.13 -18.12 2.67
N LEU A 65 2.07 -17.68 3.52
CA LEU A 65 1.84 -17.56 4.96
C LEU A 65 0.79 -16.49 5.27
N GLY A 66 0.96 -15.28 4.76
CA GLY A 66 0.12 -14.13 5.10
C GLY A 66 -1.29 -14.20 4.52
N GLY A 67 -1.42 -14.65 3.26
CA GLY A 67 -2.70 -14.62 2.53
C GLY A 67 -3.52 -15.90 2.61
N TYR A 68 -2.91 -17.04 2.93
CA TYR A 68 -3.61 -18.34 2.90
C TYR A 68 -3.50 -19.14 4.20
N ILE A 69 -2.27 -19.38 4.69
CA ILE A 69 -2.04 -20.30 5.82
C ILE A 69 -2.52 -19.67 7.13
N LEU A 70 -2.12 -18.43 7.43
CA LEU A 70 -2.50 -17.77 8.69
C LEU A 70 -4.01 -17.52 8.79
N PRO A 71 -4.70 -16.95 7.78
CA PRO A 71 -6.15 -16.79 7.86
C PRO A 71 -6.87 -18.12 8.22
N ARG A 72 -6.53 -19.20 7.54
CA ARG A 72 -7.12 -20.54 7.82
C ARG A 72 -6.80 -21.05 9.22
N ARG A 73 -5.54 -20.90 9.64
CA ARG A 73 -5.12 -21.38 10.98
C ARG A 73 -5.86 -20.67 12.12
N PHE A 74 -6.24 -19.42 11.90
CA PHE A 74 -6.96 -18.60 12.89
C PHE A 74 -8.47 -18.54 12.64
N GLY A 75 -9.03 -19.40 11.78
CA GLY A 75 -10.47 -19.47 11.51
C GLY A 75 -11.05 -18.24 10.82
N ARG A 76 -10.19 -17.42 10.15
CA ARG A 76 -10.65 -16.27 9.37
C ARG A 76 -11.15 -16.72 8.00
N SER A 77 -12.13 -15.99 7.47
CA SER A 77 -12.58 -16.20 6.09
C SER A 77 -11.43 -16.01 5.11
N CYS A 78 -11.28 -16.98 4.21
CA CYS A 78 -10.32 -16.89 3.11
C CYS A 78 -10.84 -17.74 1.94
N PRO A 79 -10.45 -17.42 0.69
CA PRO A 79 -10.84 -18.20 -0.47
C PRO A 79 -10.33 -19.64 -0.38
N ASP A 80 -10.92 -20.55 -1.16
CA ASP A 80 -10.36 -21.88 -1.31
C ASP A 80 -8.96 -21.83 -1.96
N ARG A 81 -8.27 -22.98 -2.00
CA ARG A 81 -6.88 -23.02 -2.47
C ARG A 81 -6.73 -22.54 -3.91
N ASP A 82 -7.61 -23.00 -4.79
CA ASP A 82 -7.47 -22.75 -6.23
C ASP A 82 -7.83 -21.29 -6.55
N ALA A 83 -8.88 -20.75 -5.95
CA ALA A 83 -9.23 -19.35 -6.05
C ALA A 83 -8.11 -18.45 -5.48
N TYR A 84 -7.51 -18.83 -4.33
CA TYR A 84 -6.37 -18.11 -3.78
C TYR A 84 -5.18 -18.09 -4.74
N VAL A 85 -4.77 -19.26 -5.25
CA VAL A 85 -3.61 -19.36 -6.15
C VAL A 85 -3.84 -18.57 -7.43
N LEU A 86 -5.03 -18.66 -8.02
CA LEU A 86 -5.37 -17.91 -9.22
C LEU A 86 -5.38 -16.39 -8.98
N GLY A 87 -6.01 -15.94 -7.91
CA GLY A 87 -6.05 -14.53 -7.53
C GLY A 87 -4.65 -13.97 -7.21
N TRP A 88 -3.84 -14.74 -6.49
CA TRP A 88 -2.45 -14.40 -6.21
C TRP A 88 -1.60 -14.32 -7.49
N ALA A 89 -1.67 -15.33 -8.36
CA ALA A 89 -0.91 -15.34 -9.61
C ALA A 89 -1.29 -14.18 -10.52
N ARG A 90 -2.58 -13.85 -10.63
CA ARG A 90 -3.07 -12.67 -11.36
C ARG A 90 -2.47 -11.38 -10.76
N GLY A 91 -2.55 -11.21 -9.45
CA GLY A 91 -2.01 -10.02 -8.78
C GLY A 91 -0.51 -9.85 -8.99
N VAL A 92 0.25 -10.95 -8.85
CA VAL A 92 1.70 -10.99 -9.11
C VAL A 92 2.02 -10.62 -10.55
N LEU A 93 1.31 -11.19 -11.51
CA LEU A 93 1.53 -10.93 -12.94
C LEU A 93 1.29 -9.45 -13.28
N VAL A 94 0.16 -8.90 -12.82
CA VAL A 94 -0.17 -7.48 -13.07
C VAL A 94 0.87 -6.55 -12.41
N GLN A 95 1.28 -6.84 -11.18
CA GLN A 95 2.32 -6.05 -10.50
C GLN A 95 3.67 -6.15 -11.24
N ALA A 96 4.09 -7.35 -11.64
CA ALA A 96 5.36 -7.56 -12.34
C ALA A 96 5.37 -6.83 -13.69
N ILE A 97 4.26 -6.89 -14.45
CA ILE A 97 4.11 -6.16 -15.71
C ILE A 97 4.17 -4.65 -15.46
N ALA A 98 3.44 -4.14 -14.45
CA ALA A 98 3.45 -2.72 -14.13
C ALA A 98 4.85 -2.23 -13.75
N MET A 99 5.58 -2.98 -12.91
CA MET A 99 6.97 -2.69 -12.55
C MET A 99 7.89 -2.75 -13.76
N ALA A 100 7.75 -3.78 -14.62
CA ALA A 100 8.58 -3.91 -15.82
C ALA A 100 8.38 -2.73 -16.77
N LEU A 101 7.14 -2.37 -17.07
CA LEU A 101 6.82 -1.23 -17.93
C LEU A 101 7.33 0.08 -17.34
N ALA A 102 7.19 0.29 -16.03
CA ALA A 102 7.69 1.47 -15.35
C ALA A 102 9.21 1.59 -15.46
N VAL A 103 9.95 0.52 -15.14
CA VAL A 103 11.42 0.50 -15.21
C VAL A 103 11.92 0.70 -16.63
N LEU A 104 11.34 0.01 -17.61
CA LEU A 104 11.73 0.16 -19.03
C LEU A 104 11.42 1.58 -19.54
N ALA A 105 10.32 2.18 -19.13
CA ALA A 105 10.00 3.57 -19.47
C ALA A 105 11.02 4.54 -18.84
N VAL A 106 11.44 4.31 -17.60
CA VAL A 106 12.48 5.11 -16.93
C VAL A 106 13.82 4.95 -17.63
N VAL A 107 14.23 3.73 -18.01
CA VAL A 107 15.47 3.49 -18.78
C VAL A 107 15.40 4.18 -20.14
N ALA A 108 14.30 4.07 -20.86
CA ALA A 108 14.11 4.72 -22.15
C ALA A 108 14.19 6.25 -22.03
N ALA A 109 13.53 6.85 -21.05
CA ALA A 109 13.58 8.28 -20.75
C ALA A 109 14.99 8.73 -20.33
N GLY A 110 15.68 7.92 -19.52
CA GLY A 110 17.05 8.17 -19.08
C GLY A 110 18.05 8.19 -20.24
N ARG A 111 17.90 7.25 -21.19
CA ARG A 111 18.72 7.23 -22.42
C ARG A 111 18.45 8.39 -23.35
N ALA A 112 17.18 8.80 -23.49
CA ALA A 112 16.77 9.88 -24.40
C ALA A 112 17.01 11.28 -23.86
N GLY A 113 16.75 11.52 -22.57
CA GLY A 113 16.76 12.87 -21.98
C GLY A 113 17.45 12.96 -20.61
N GLY A 114 18.20 11.92 -20.23
CA GLY A 114 18.97 11.89 -18.98
C GLY A 114 18.11 11.82 -17.72
N THR A 115 18.74 12.13 -16.58
CA THR A 115 18.13 11.98 -15.24
C THR A 115 16.85 12.79 -15.07
N GLY A 116 16.80 14.01 -15.61
CA GLY A 116 15.61 14.88 -15.49
C GLY A 116 14.37 14.27 -16.15
N ALA A 117 14.52 13.72 -17.36
CA ALA A 117 13.44 13.04 -18.07
C ALA A 117 12.97 11.78 -17.32
N ALA A 118 13.92 11.01 -16.79
CA ALA A 118 13.61 9.81 -15.99
C ALA A 118 12.82 10.17 -14.72
N ILE A 119 13.22 11.19 -13.97
CA ILE A 119 12.50 11.66 -12.77
C ILE A 119 11.09 12.13 -13.14
N ALA A 120 10.93 12.85 -14.26
CA ALA A 120 9.61 13.28 -14.73
C ALA A 120 8.69 12.08 -15.04
N VAL A 121 9.24 11.01 -15.66
CA VAL A 121 8.50 9.76 -15.92
C VAL A 121 8.15 9.05 -14.60
N VAL A 122 9.07 8.98 -13.64
CA VAL A 122 8.76 8.42 -12.30
C VAL A 122 7.63 9.19 -11.64
N ALA A 123 7.68 10.53 -11.66
CA ALA A 123 6.64 11.37 -11.09
C ALA A 123 5.28 11.15 -11.77
N ALA A 124 5.26 11.08 -13.09
CA ALA A 124 4.05 10.82 -13.87
C ALA A 124 3.46 9.43 -13.53
N ILE A 125 4.29 8.38 -13.46
CA ILE A 125 3.84 7.02 -13.13
C ILE A 125 3.35 6.95 -11.68
N ALA A 126 4.07 7.53 -10.72
CA ALA A 126 3.65 7.56 -9.32
C ALA A 126 2.29 8.25 -9.15
N MET A 127 2.11 9.40 -9.79
CA MET A 127 0.82 10.11 -9.79
C MET A 127 -0.28 9.30 -10.49
N LEU A 128 0.03 8.68 -11.63
CA LEU A 128 -0.92 7.82 -12.34
C LEU A 128 -1.38 6.66 -11.44
N ILE A 129 -0.46 5.95 -10.78
CA ILE A 129 -0.79 4.88 -9.85
C ILE A 129 -1.65 5.42 -8.70
N GLY A 130 -1.30 6.59 -8.14
CA GLY A 130 -2.04 7.21 -7.06
C GLY A 130 -3.48 7.59 -7.44
N VAL A 131 -3.67 8.14 -8.63
CA VAL A 131 -4.99 8.59 -9.12
C VAL A 131 -5.82 7.42 -9.67
N ALA A 132 -5.18 6.50 -10.40
CA ALA A 132 -5.84 5.34 -11.04
C ALA A 132 -5.94 4.12 -10.12
N ARG A 133 -5.90 4.30 -8.79
CA ARG A 133 -5.89 3.20 -7.81
C ARG A 133 -7.02 2.20 -8.03
N MET A 134 -8.23 2.66 -8.33
CA MET A 134 -9.38 1.75 -8.51
C MET A 134 -9.28 0.84 -9.74
N PRO A 135 -9.02 1.33 -10.96
CA PRO A 135 -8.80 0.44 -12.11
C PRO A 135 -7.60 -0.49 -11.90
N ILE A 136 -6.50 0.00 -11.30
CA ILE A 136 -5.34 -0.85 -11.00
C ILE A 136 -5.72 -1.93 -9.97
N ALA A 137 -6.45 -1.58 -8.91
CA ALA A 137 -6.91 -2.56 -7.92
C ALA A 137 -7.78 -3.65 -8.54
N ARG A 138 -8.67 -3.31 -9.47
CA ARG A 138 -9.47 -4.31 -10.21
C ARG A 138 -8.63 -5.22 -11.10
N MET A 139 -7.54 -4.73 -11.65
CA MET A 139 -6.62 -5.55 -12.45
C MET A 139 -5.81 -6.51 -11.57
N VAL A 140 -5.37 -6.04 -10.40
CA VAL A 140 -4.54 -6.77 -9.44
C VAL A 140 -5.36 -7.81 -8.68
N ALA A 141 -6.55 -7.42 -8.24
CA ALA A 141 -7.42 -8.20 -7.37
C ALA A 141 -8.69 -8.66 -8.10
N ASP A 142 -9.31 -9.72 -7.60
CA ASP A 142 -10.62 -10.16 -8.06
C ASP A 142 -11.74 -9.43 -7.32
N LEU A 143 -11.72 -8.11 -7.43
CA LEU A 143 -12.81 -7.30 -6.91
C LEU A 143 -14.06 -7.51 -7.77
N GLY A 144 -15.12 -7.94 -7.14
CA GLY A 144 -16.41 -8.11 -7.76
C GLY A 144 -17.04 -6.79 -8.25
N PRO A 145 -18.29 -6.82 -8.68
CA PRO A 145 -18.97 -5.64 -9.20
C PRO A 145 -18.99 -4.51 -8.17
N SER A 146 -18.94 -3.29 -8.66
CA SER A 146 -19.14 -2.11 -7.84
C SER A 146 -20.47 -1.44 -8.19
N ARG A 147 -21.20 -1.00 -7.17
CA ARG A 147 -22.46 -0.29 -7.32
C ARG A 147 -22.46 1.01 -6.54
N VAL A 148 -23.14 2.01 -7.06
CA VAL A 148 -23.36 3.24 -6.30
C VAL A 148 -24.35 2.92 -5.18
N ASP A 149 -24.05 3.36 -3.96
CA ASP A 149 -25.01 3.22 -2.85
C ASP A 149 -26.19 4.16 -3.06
N PRO A 150 -27.44 3.65 -3.17
CA PRO A 150 -28.60 4.50 -3.37
C PRO A 150 -28.90 5.38 -2.16
N ALA A 151 -28.48 4.97 -0.96
CA ALA A 151 -28.73 5.74 0.27
C ALA A 151 -27.70 6.85 0.50
N HIS A 152 -26.49 6.71 -0.05
CA HIS A 152 -25.40 7.65 0.22
C HIS A 152 -24.77 8.12 -1.10
N ALA A 153 -25.15 9.30 -1.57
CA ALA A 153 -24.63 9.89 -2.79
C ALA A 153 -23.09 9.95 -2.80
N GLY A 154 -22.46 9.50 -3.91
CA GLY A 154 -21.00 9.50 -4.09
C GLY A 154 -20.26 8.36 -3.39
N VAL A 155 -20.97 7.45 -2.72
CA VAL A 155 -20.40 6.22 -2.15
C VAL A 155 -20.52 5.08 -3.15
N VAL A 156 -19.43 4.32 -3.29
CA VAL A 156 -19.35 3.12 -4.13
C VAL A 156 -19.15 1.90 -3.24
N LEU A 157 -20.08 0.97 -3.30
CA LEU A 157 -19.95 -0.33 -2.65
C LEU A 157 -19.22 -1.30 -3.59
N VAL A 158 -18.24 -2.02 -3.08
CA VAL A 158 -17.40 -2.95 -3.84
C VAL A 158 -17.50 -4.33 -3.20
N ASP A 159 -17.76 -5.33 -4.01
CA ASP A 159 -17.72 -6.72 -3.55
C ASP A 159 -16.26 -7.16 -3.48
N ALA A 160 -15.82 -7.56 -2.30
CA ALA A 160 -14.48 -8.07 -2.03
C ALA A 160 -14.57 -9.36 -1.22
N THR A 161 -13.69 -10.31 -1.49
CA THR A 161 -13.66 -11.61 -0.79
C THR A 161 -12.81 -11.56 0.47
N ASP A 162 -11.82 -10.67 0.50
CA ASP A 162 -10.95 -10.48 1.65
C ASP A 162 -11.62 -9.59 2.71
N PRO A 163 -11.90 -10.09 3.92
CA PRO A 163 -12.55 -9.32 4.99
C PRO A 163 -11.72 -8.12 5.46
N GLY A 164 -10.42 -8.12 5.22
CA GLY A 164 -9.56 -6.97 5.49
C GLY A 164 -9.56 -5.90 4.41
N PHE A 165 -10.29 -6.12 3.30
CA PHE A 165 -10.51 -5.06 2.33
C PHE A 165 -11.45 -4.01 2.94
N THR A 166 -10.99 -2.78 3.01
CA THR A 166 -11.74 -1.68 3.62
C THR A 166 -12.16 -0.61 2.61
N GLY A 167 -11.70 -0.74 1.35
CA GLY A 167 -11.92 0.30 0.35
C GLY A 167 -11.06 1.54 0.61
N GLY A 168 -11.69 2.69 0.79
CA GLY A 168 -11.00 3.96 1.05
C GLY A 168 -11.51 5.11 0.21
N VAL A 169 -10.65 6.09 -0.05
CA VAL A 169 -10.92 7.20 -0.96
C VAL A 169 -10.02 7.06 -2.18
N ALA A 170 -10.55 7.20 -3.38
CA ALA A 170 -9.78 7.07 -4.60
C ALA A 170 -10.28 7.94 -5.76
N GLY A 171 -9.39 8.12 -6.76
CA GLY A 171 -9.65 8.85 -7.99
C GLY A 171 -9.63 10.37 -7.82
N LEU A 172 -9.71 11.07 -8.96
CA LEU A 172 -9.66 12.54 -9.02
C LEU A 172 -10.78 13.22 -8.22
N GLY A 173 -11.96 12.58 -8.14
CA GLY A 173 -13.11 13.12 -7.39
C GLY A 173 -13.13 12.75 -5.92
N GLY A 174 -12.11 12.08 -5.37
CA GLY A 174 -12.12 11.65 -3.98
C GLY A 174 -13.32 10.74 -3.64
N ARG A 175 -13.68 9.81 -4.52
CA ARG A 175 -14.84 8.93 -4.31
C ARG A 175 -14.61 8.03 -3.12
N VAL A 176 -15.60 7.96 -2.25
CA VAL A 176 -15.61 7.04 -1.12
C VAL A 176 -15.98 5.64 -1.60
N MET A 177 -15.18 4.65 -1.24
CA MET A 177 -15.41 3.25 -1.56
C MET A 177 -15.44 2.43 -0.27
N MET A 178 -16.36 1.48 -0.18
CA MET A 178 -16.51 0.60 0.97
C MET A 178 -16.84 -0.82 0.51
N PRO A 179 -16.48 -1.85 1.29
CA PRO A 179 -16.96 -3.20 1.06
C PRO A 179 -18.48 -3.27 1.13
N SER A 180 -19.12 -4.00 0.21
CA SER A 180 -20.57 -4.22 0.26
C SER A 180 -21.00 -4.99 1.52
N SER A 181 -20.13 -5.84 2.06
CA SER A 181 -20.36 -6.58 3.31
C SER A 181 -20.58 -5.66 4.52
N TRP A 182 -20.05 -4.44 4.50
CA TRP A 182 -20.23 -3.48 5.58
C TRP A 182 -21.67 -2.97 5.70
N THR A 183 -22.49 -3.02 4.64
CA THR A 183 -23.92 -2.70 4.73
C THR A 183 -24.65 -3.60 5.71
N GLN A 184 -24.25 -4.88 5.79
CA GLN A 184 -24.79 -5.82 6.77
C GLN A 184 -24.11 -5.69 8.14
N ALA A 185 -22.79 -5.54 8.17
CA ALA A 185 -22.01 -5.50 9.40
C ALA A 185 -22.31 -4.25 10.27
N LEU A 186 -22.52 -3.10 9.64
CA LEU A 186 -22.77 -1.83 10.30
C LEU A 186 -24.28 -1.45 10.33
N GLY A 187 -25.08 -1.99 9.42
CA GLY A 187 -26.50 -1.64 9.33
C GLY A 187 -26.71 -0.13 9.21
N GLN A 188 -27.51 0.43 10.12
CA GLN A 188 -27.76 1.88 10.16
C GLN A 188 -26.53 2.72 10.57
N ASP A 189 -25.51 2.13 11.18
CA ASP A 189 -24.29 2.83 11.55
C ASP A 189 -23.32 2.98 10.37
N LEU A 190 -23.65 2.46 9.18
CA LEU A 190 -22.90 2.69 7.95
C LEU A 190 -22.77 4.20 7.64
N GLU A 191 -23.78 4.99 7.96
CA GLU A 191 -23.77 6.45 7.79
C GLU A 191 -22.64 7.14 8.56
N VAL A 192 -22.28 6.63 9.75
CA VAL A 192 -21.16 7.13 10.56
C VAL A 192 -19.83 6.92 9.81
N GLU A 193 -19.64 5.74 9.24
CA GLU A 193 -18.44 5.45 8.46
C GLU A 193 -18.39 6.26 7.16
N VAL A 194 -19.53 6.47 6.51
CA VAL A 194 -19.64 7.38 5.36
C VAL A 194 -19.22 8.79 5.74
N ALA A 195 -19.65 9.30 6.87
CA ALA A 195 -19.27 10.63 7.35
C ALA A 195 -17.77 10.73 7.62
N ARG A 196 -17.16 9.71 8.27
CA ARG A 196 -15.71 9.62 8.49
C ARG A 196 -14.93 9.71 7.18
N ARG A 197 -15.33 8.95 6.17
CA ARG A 197 -14.65 8.93 4.87
C ARG A 197 -14.87 10.20 4.06
N ARG A 198 -16.04 10.80 4.13
CA ARG A 198 -16.31 12.09 3.51
C ARG A 198 -15.46 13.21 4.10
N ALA A 199 -15.18 13.16 5.39
CA ALA A 199 -14.32 14.15 6.05
C ALA A 199 -12.88 14.14 5.51
N VAL A 200 -12.40 13.00 5.00
CA VAL A 200 -11.07 12.88 4.40
C VAL A 200 -11.07 12.93 2.87
N ALA A 201 -12.22 12.75 2.22
CA ALA A 201 -12.38 12.85 0.78
C ALA A 201 -12.30 14.32 0.34
N GLY A 202 -11.16 14.76 -0.13
CA GLY A 202 -10.92 16.15 -0.52
C GLY A 202 -9.51 16.58 -0.20
N ALA A 203 -9.34 17.72 0.46
CA ALA A 203 -8.02 18.25 0.76
C ALA A 203 -7.13 17.31 1.59
N PRO A 204 -7.59 16.59 2.63
CA PRO A 204 -6.78 15.60 3.34
C PRO A 204 -6.27 14.47 2.44
N TYR A 205 -7.13 13.94 1.56
CA TYR A 205 -6.77 12.91 0.59
C TYR A 205 -5.69 13.41 -0.38
N TRP A 206 -5.87 14.59 -0.97
CA TRP A 206 -4.91 15.17 -1.89
C TRP A 206 -3.57 15.49 -1.22
N LEU A 207 -3.61 15.99 0.01
CA LEU A 207 -2.39 16.24 0.79
C LEU A 207 -1.64 14.93 1.08
N GLY A 208 -2.35 13.85 1.41
CA GLY A 208 -1.76 12.52 1.58
C GLY A 208 -1.16 11.97 0.28
N LEU A 209 -1.87 12.13 -0.83
CA LEU A 209 -1.42 11.70 -2.16
C LEU A 209 -0.17 12.44 -2.61
N LEU A 210 -0.17 13.77 -2.49
CA LEU A 210 0.97 14.60 -2.87
C LEU A 210 2.19 14.33 -1.98
N LEU A 211 1.98 14.14 -0.67
CA LEU A 211 3.07 13.79 0.24
C LEU A 211 3.66 12.41 -0.09
N ALA A 212 2.82 11.42 -0.40
CA ALA A 212 3.28 10.11 -0.83
C ALA A 212 4.05 10.17 -2.15
N ALA A 213 3.56 10.96 -3.12
CA ALA A 213 4.24 11.18 -4.41
C ALA A 213 5.58 11.91 -4.21
N ALA A 214 5.61 12.96 -3.40
CA ALA A 214 6.84 13.69 -3.10
C ALA A 214 7.87 12.81 -2.39
N TRP A 215 7.44 11.97 -1.43
CA TRP A 215 8.29 10.99 -0.77
C TRP A 215 8.87 9.98 -1.77
N THR A 216 8.03 9.43 -2.64
CA THR A 216 8.45 8.44 -3.65
C THR A 216 9.42 9.05 -4.66
N VAL A 217 9.06 10.17 -5.26
CA VAL A 217 9.90 10.83 -6.29
C VAL A 217 11.21 11.36 -5.68
N GLY A 218 11.14 11.97 -4.50
CA GLY A 218 12.31 12.44 -3.77
C GLY A 218 13.28 11.30 -3.41
N GLY A 219 12.75 10.18 -2.93
CA GLY A 219 13.54 8.98 -2.64
C GLY A 219 14.22 8.40 -3.88
N VAL A 220 13.52 8.36 -5.01
CA VAL A 220 14.10 7.93 -6.29
C VAL A 220 15.18 8.90 -6.75
N ALA A 221 14.95 10.21 -6.68
CA ALA A 221 15.93 11.22 -7.07
C ALA A 221 17.22 11.12 -6.23
N ILE A 222 17.09 10.89 -4.92
CA ILE A 222 18.22 10.63 -4.02
C ILE A 222 18.91 9.33 -4.44
N ALA A 223 18.17 8.24 -4.63
CA ALA A 223 18.73 6.93 -4.98
C ALA A 223 19.51 6.94 -6.31
N ILE A 224 19.08 7.74 -7.30
CA ILE A 224 19.80 7.93 -8.57
C ILE A 224 21.18 8.55 -8.34
N ALA A 225 21.32 9.42 -7.35
CA ALA A 225 22.58 10.11 -7.05
C ALA A 225 23.55 9.29 -6.17
N LEU A 226 23.10 8.13 -5.63
CA LEU A 226 23.91 7.26 -4.80
C LEU A 226 24.77 6.30 -5.63
N PRO A 227 25.84 5.71 -5.05
CA PRO A 227 26.77 4.82 -5.76
C PRO A 227 26.06 3.68 -6.53
N GLY A 228 26.45 3.48 -7.78
CA GLY A 228 25.85 2.51 -8.71
C GLY A 228 24.49 2.91 -9.27
N GLY A 229 23.87 3.99 -8.75
CA GLY A 229 22.60 4.53 -9.23
C GLY A 229 22.72 5.16 -10.61
N GLY A 230 21.58 5.23 -11.29
CA GLY A 230 21.47 5.82 -12.63
C GLY A 230 20.17 5.38 -13.30
N VAL A 231 19.97 5.79 -14.56
CA VAL A 231 18.69 5.62 -15.26
C VAL A 231 18.84 5.10 -16.70
N GLN A 232 20.05 4.69 -17.11
CA GLN A 232 20.33 4.31 -18.50
C GLN A 232 20.35 2.78 -18.73
N SER A 233 20.33 1.99 -17.64
CA SER A 233 20.32 0.54 -17.72
C SER A 233 19.57 -0.09 -16.55
N VAL A 234 19.16 -1.35 -16.72
CA VAL A 234 18.51 -2.14 -15.65
C VAL A 234 19.47 -2.34 -14.49
N GLY A 235 20.78 -2.51 -14.71
CA GLY A 235 21.77 -2.58 -13.65
C GLY A 235 21.77 -1.33 -12.76
N GLN A 236 21.79 -0.13 -13.36
CA GLN A 236 21.69 1.13 -12.64
C GLN A 236 20.36 1.28 -11.92
N VAL A 237 19.25 0.95 -12.58
CA VAL A 237 17.90 1.05 -11.96
C VAL A 237 17.73 0.02 -10.85
N ALA A 238 18.36 -1.16 -10.94
CA ALA A 238 18.37 -2.14 -9.84
C ALA A 238 19.11 -1.60 -8.61
N ALA A 239 20.23 -0.87 -8.80
CA ALA A 239 20.88 -0.15 -7.70
C ALA A 239 19.98 0.92 -7.11
N VAL A 240 19.30 1.71 -7.97
CA VAL A 240 18.29 2.68 -7.51
C VAL A 240 17.18 1.98 -6.73
N GLY A 241 16.67 0.85 -7.20
CA GLY A 241 15.65 0.04 -6.50
C GLY A 241 16.12 -0.46 -5.14
N ALA A 242 17.39 -0.86 -5.01
CA ALA A 242 17.97 -1.27 -3.73
C ALA A 242 18.08 -0.07 -2.75
N TRP A 243 18.63 1.07 -3.17
CA TRP A 243 18.66 2.30 -2.36
C TRP A 243 17.24 2.78 -2.01
N PHE A 244 16.34 2.72 -2.97
CA PHE A 244 14.95 3.10 -2.76
C PHE A 244 14.22 2.13 -1.80
N THR A 245 14.63 0.86 -1.72
CA THR A 245 14.14 -0.08 -0.70
C THR A 245 14.52 0.39 0.71
N LEU A 246 15.75 0.86 0.91
CA LEU A 246 16.20 1.44 2.20
C LEU A 246 15.43 2.74 2.53
N TRP A 247 15.22 3.60 1.53
CA TRP A 247 14.39 4.79 1.66
C TRP A 247 12.94 4.46 2.00
N SER A 248 12.37 3.44 1.35
CA SER A 248 11.02 2.97 1.64
C SER A 248 10.90 2.39 3.05
N PHE A 249 11.95 1.72 3.53
CA PHE A 249 12.01 1.26 4.92
C PHE A 249 11.98 2.44 5.90
N LEU A 250 12.74 3.50 5.67
CA LEU A 250 12.64 4.75 6.43
C LEU A 250 11.20 5.32 6.36
N GLY A 251 10.57 5.26 5.19
CA GLY A 251 9.18 5.68 4.99
C GLY A 251 8.19 4.89 5.86
N LEU A 252 8.40 3.57 6.03
CA LEU A 252 7.56 2.74 6.92
C LEU A 252 7.67 3.17 8.39
N LEU A 253 8.77 3.76 8.79
CA LEU A 253 8.97 4.26 10.17
C LEU A 253 8.44 5.68 10.36
N VAL A 254 8.56 6.55 9.36
CA VAL A 254 8.28 7.99 9.48
C VAL A 254 6.85 8.35 9.05
N LEU A 255 6.40 7.87 7.87
CA LEU A 255 5.10 8.26 7.30
C LEU A 255 3.87 7.85 8.15
N PRO A 256 3.88 6.76 8.94
CA PRO A 256 2.80 6.49 9.88
C PRO A 256 2.54 7.63 10.87
N SER A 257 3.59 8.28 11.37
CA SER A 257 3.47 9.40 12.32
C SER A 257 2.76 10.60 11.71
N VAL A 258 2.92 10.80 10.39
CA VAL A 258 2.24 11.86 9.64
C VAL A 258 0.80 11.46 9.29
N SER A 259 0.52 10.18 9.10
CA SER A 259 -0.80 9.67 8.68
C SER A 259 -1.79 9.53 9.84
N ARG A 260 -1.34 9.13 11.03
CA ARG A 260 -2.19 8.93 12.22
C ARG A 260 -3.06 10.12 12.60
N PRO A 261 -2.56 11.38 12.60
CA PRO A 261 -3.42 12.54 12.86
C PRO A 261 -4.60 12.69 11.88
N GLY A 262 -4.45 12.21 10.64
CA GLY A 262 -5.53 12.21 9.64
C GLY A 262 -6.67 11.25 10.02
N VAL A 263 -6.34 10.07 10.57
CA VAL A 263 -7.33 9.10 11.07
C VAL A 263 -8.11 9.70 12.24
N MET A 264 -7.39 10.28 13.23
CA MET A 264 -8.02 10.92 14.38
C MET A 264 -8.91 12.09 13.97
N ALA A 265 -8.52 12.86 12.95
CA ALA A 265 -9.33 13.96 12.43
C ALA A 265 -10.61 13.45 11.76
N ALA A 266 -10.57 12.31 11.07
CA ALA A 266 -11.75 11.69 10.49
C ALA A 266 -12.75 11.20 11.57
N ASP A 267 -12.22 10.56 12.63
CA ASP A 267 -13.03 10.12 13.78
C ASP A 267 -13.69 11.30 14.48
N ALA A 268 -12.93 12.36 14.73
CA ALA A 268 -13.44 13.60 15.35
C ALA A 268 -14.51 14.28 14.49
N ALA A 269 -14.34 14.30 13.16
CA ALA A 269 -15.34 14.86 12.25
C ALA A 269 -16.67 14.07 12.29
N ALA A 270 -16.61 12.75 12.41
CA ALA A 270 -17.80 11.94 12.61
C ALA A 270 -18.46 12.20 13.98
N ALA A 271 -17.66 12.37 15.04
CA ALA A 271 -18.17 12.66 16.38
C ALA A 271 -18.85 14.04 16.51
N VAL A 272 -18.61 14.96 15.57
CA VAL A 272 -19.38 16.21 15.47
C VAL A 272 -20.80 15.96 14.92
N ALA A 273 -20.96 14.99 14.02
CA ALA A 273 -22.23 14.71 13.36
C ALA A 273 -23.07 13.63 14.07
N TYR A 274 -22.41 12.73 14.81
CA TYR A 274 -23.03 11.57 15.47
C TYR A 274 -22.56 11.45 16.92
N PRO A 275 -23.36 10.86 17.81
CA PRO A 275 -22.97 10.57 19.19
C PRO A 275 -21.66 9.77 19.26
N ALA A 276 -20.79 10.14 20.20
CA ALA A 276 -19.45 9.53 20.32
C ALA A 276 -19.50 8.02 20.58
N ASP A 277 -20.51 7.52 21.27
CA ASP A 277 -20.75 6.10 21.52
C ASP A 277 -21.06 5.33 20.22
N ARG A 278 -21.82 5.92 19.28
CA ARG A 278 -22.04 5.31 17.95
C ARG A 278 -20.75 5.27 17.13
N VAL A 279 -19.97 6.35 17.15
CA VAL A 279 -18.65 6.37 16.48
C VAL A 279 -17.72 5.31 17.07
N ALA A 280 -17.70 5.20 18.40
CA ALA A 280 -16.92 4.17 19.10
C ALA A 280 -17.39 2.74 18.73
N ALA A 281 -18.67 2.49 18.61
CA ALA A 281 -19.23 1.21 18.19
C ALA A 281 -18.75 0.84 16.78
N VAL A 282 -18.82 1.77 15.81
CA VAL A 282 -18.32 1.56 14.45
C VAL A 282 -16.83 1.23 14.44
N ILE A 283 -16.01 1.98 15.19
CA ILE A 283 -14.57 1.72 15.29
C ILE A 283 -14.29 0.28 15.78
N ARG A 284 -15.01 -0.19 16.81
CA ARG A 284 -14.87 -1.56 17.34
C ARG A 284 -15.28 -2.63 16.36
N VAL A 285 -16.40 -2.44 15.66
CA VAL A 285 -16.89 -3.39 14.64
C VAL A 285 -15.86 -3.52 13.52
N LEU A 286 -15.32 -2.39 13.04
CA LEU A 286 -14.32 -2.41 11.96
C LEU A 286 -12.99 -3.03 12.41
N ASP A 287 -12.55 -2.78 13.65
CA ASP A 287 -11.34 -3.44 14.18
C ASP A 287 -11.52 -4.97 14.25
N GLY A 288 -12.67 -5.44 14.72
CA GLY A 288 -13.00 -6.88 14.77
C GLY A 288 -12.99 -7.55 13.39
N LEU A 289 -13.45 -6.85 12.35
CA LEU A 289 -13.42 -7.35 10.97
C LEU A 289 -11.99 -7.45 10.41
N GLN A 290 -11.07 -6.59 10.86
CA GLN A 290 -9.71 -6.50 10.35
C GLN A 290 -8.71 -7.30 11.21
N ASP A 291 -8.19 -6.67 12.24
CA ASP A 291 -7.10 -7.19 13.05
C ASP A 291 -7.59 -7.85 14.35
N ASP A 292 -8.73 -7.42 14.89
CA ASP A 292 -9.28 -7.86 16.16
C ASP A 292 -8.23 -7.66 17.30
N GLU A 293 -7.62 -6.48 17.32
CA GLU A 293 -6.62 -6.10 18.29
C GLU A 293 -6.87 -4.65 18.76
N PRO A 294 -7.93 -4.46 19.60
CA PRO A 294 -8.39 -3.13 20.01
C PRO A 294 -7.35 -2.36 20.81
N GLU A 295 -6.45 -3.07 21.49
CA GLU A 295 -5.35 -2.50 22.27
C GLU A 295 -4.00 -2.99 21.74
N ARG A 296 -3.04 -2.07 21.59
CA ARG A 296 -1.67 -2.36 21.14
C ARG A 296 -0.65 -1.68 22.05
N PRO A 297 0.51 -2.32 22.32
CA PRO A 297 1.61 -1.65 22.97
C PRO A 297 2.06 -0.42 22.18
N ASP A 298 2.32 0.70 22.86
CA ASP A 298 2.68 1.98 22.24
C ASP A 298 3.81 1.87 21.21
N VAL A 299 4.88 1.15 21.56
CA VAL A 299 6.04 0.96 20.68
C VAL A 299 5.64 0.23 19.39
N VAL A 300 4.82 -0.82 19.52
CA VAL A 300 4.36 -1.60 18.35
C VAL A 300 3.47 -0.74 17.44
N GLU A 301 2.55 0.01 18.04
CA GLU A 301 1.66 0.89 17.29
C GLU A 301 2.44 2.01 16.59
N VAL A 302 3.34 2.68 17.31
CA VAL A 302 4.09 3.81 16.75
C VAL A 302 4.98 3.38 15.57
N VAL A 303 5.59 2.20 15.67
CA VAL A 303 6.53 1.72 14.64
C VAL A 303 5.82 1.06 13.46
N PHE A 304 4.81 0.22 13.72
CA PHE A 304 4.29 -0.69 12.68
C PHE A 304 2.89 -0.34 12.17
N HIS A 305 2.13 0.50 12.87
CA HIS A 305 0.74 0.75 12.50
C HIS A 305 0.49 2.22 12.11
N PRO A 306 0.14 2.49 10.84
CA PRO A 306 -0.26 3.83 10.39
C PRO A 306 -1.66 4.23 10.87
N ILE A 307 -2.46 3.26 11.35
CA ILE A 307 -3.77 3.47 11.96
C ILE A 307 -3.62 3.20 13.46
N PRO A 308 -4.05 4.15 14.34
CA PRO A 308 -4.07 3.92 15.77
C PRO A 308 -5.03 2.79 16.16
N SER A 309 -4.76 2.15 17.30
CA SER A 309 -5.65 1.12 17.88
C SER A 309 -7.05 1.68 18.15
N ALA A 310 -8.05 0.79 18.16
CA ALA A 310 -9.44 1.18 18.40
C ALA A 310 -9.60 1.94 19.72
N ASP A 311 -9.01 1.46 20.80
CA ASP A 311 -9.12 2.09 22.11
C ASP A 311 -8.48 3.48 22.15
N ARG A 312 -7.32 3.66 21.48
CA ARG A 312 -6.69 4.97 21.36
C ARG A 312 -7.51 5.98 20.54
N ARG A 313 -8.15 5.51 19.47
CA ARG A 313 -9.05 6.31 18.65
C ARG A 313 -10.27 6.75 19.45
N ILE A 314 -10.91 5.81 20.16
CA ILE A 314 -12.09 6.06 21.00
C ILE A 314 -11.76 7.03 22.13
N ALA A 315 -10.63 6.88 22.79
CA ALA A 315 -10.20 7.78 23.87
C ALA A 315 -9.94 9.23 23.40
N ARG A 316 -9.88 9.48 22.09
CA ARG A 316 -9.65 10.81 21.48
C ARG A 316 -10.82 11.36 20.69
N LEU A 317 -11.99 10.78 20.82
CA LEU A 317 -13.19 11.31 20.17
C LEU A 317 -13.60 12.69 20.74
N ASP A 318 -13.25 12.97 21.98
CA ASP A 318 -13.53 14.24 22.66
C ASP A 318 -12.25 14.75 23.35
N PRO A 319 -11.77 15.98 23.10
CA PRO A 319 -12.26 16.97 22.12
C PRO A 319 -11.81 16.67 20.68
N PRO A 320 -12.55 17.15 19.67
CA PRO A 320 -12.18 16.97 18.29
C PRO A 320 -10.83 17.63 17.96
N CYS A 321 -10.00 16.96 17.16
CA CYS A 321 -8.69 17.45 16.74
C CYS A 321 -8.83 18.32 15.47
N PRO A 322 -8.81 19.66 15.56
CA PRO A 322 -9.05 20.54 14.41
C PRO A 322 -7.82 20.57 13.46
N GLY A 323 -8.08 20.84 12.20
CA GLY A 323 -7.09 21.18 11.18
C GLY A 323 -6.94 20.18 10.04
N LEU A 324 -6.39 20.68 8.92
CA LEU A 324 -6.08 19.88 7.74
C LEU A 324 -4.93 18.93 8.06
N ARG A 325 -5.12 17.63 7.86
CA ARG A 325 -4.15 16.58 8.09
C ARG A 325 -4.02 15.69 6.86
N PRO A 326 -2.80 15.25 6.48
CA PRO A 326 -2.64 14.29 5.39
C PRO A 326 -3.28 12.97 5.77
N TRP A 327 -4.00 12.37 4.82
CA TRP A 327 -4.66 11.10 5.03
C TRP A 327 -3.93 9.97 4.29
N HIS A 328 -3.51 8.98 5.04
CA HIS A 328 -2.89 7.73 4.55
C HIS A 328 -1.67 7.88 3.61
N ALA A 329 -0.83 8.90 3.79
CA ALA A 329 0.40 9.06 3.02
C ALA A 329 1.29 7.79 3.04
N ALA A 330 1.45 7.16 4.22
CA ALA A 330 2.21 5.92 4.37
C ALA A 330 1.71 4.79 3.46
N ARG A 331 0.39 4.65 3.35
CA ARG A 331 -0.24 3.59 2.56
C ARG A 331 -0.30 3.92 1.08
N MET A 332 -0.39 5.19 0.72
CA MET A 332 -0.36 5.65 -0.67
C MET A 332 1.04 5.50 -1.28
N ALA A 333 2.10 5.68 -0.51
CA ALA A 333 3.48 5.54 -0.98
C ALA A 333 3.82 4.09 -1.40
N LEU A 334 3.21 3.07 -0.79
CA LEU A 334 3.52 1.67 -1.08
C LEU A 334 3.21 1.25 -2.53
N PRO A 335 1.98 1.42 -3.08
CA PRO A 335 1.74 1.12 -4.49
C PRO A 335 2.48 2.08 -5.43
N MET A 336 2.68 3.36 -5.07
CA MET A 336 3.47 4.29 -5.88
C MET A 336 4.91 3.83 -6.07
N SER A 337 5.47 3.13 -5.07
CA SER A 337 6.83 2.58 -5.13
C SER A 337 7.06 1.57 -6.26
N TRP A 338 5.99 1.05 -6.89
CA TRP A 338 6.09 0.16 -8.06
C TRP A 338 6.74 0.85 -9.25
N CYS A 339 6.73 2.19 -9.32
CA CYS A 339 7.40 2.95 -10.38
C CYS A 339 8.92 2.73 -10.42
N MET A 340 9.53 2.25 -9.31
CA MET A 340 10.99 2.02 -9.20
C MET A 340 11.33 0.78 -8.36
N LEU A 341 10.73 -0.36 -8.68
CA LEU A 341 11.02 -1.64 -8.02
C LEU A 341 10.86 -1.60 -6.48
N GLY A 342 9.84 -0.91 -5.98
CA GLY A 342 9.56 -0.86 -4.55
C GLY A 342 9.18 -2.24 -3.99
N LEU A 343 10.15 -2.93 -3.36
CA LEU A 343 10.03 -4.33 -2.94
C LEU A 343 9.20 -4.50 -1.66
N LEU A 344 9.10 -3.45 -0.83
CA LEU A 344 8.48 -3.56 0.50
C LEU A 344 6.95 -3.58 0.47
N GLY A 345 6.33 -3.11 -0.62
CA GLY A 345 4.87 -2.97 -0.69
C GLY A 345 4.09 -4.26 -0.46
N ARG A 346 4.62 -5.42 -0.88
CA ARG A 346 4.03 -6.75 -0.62
C ARG A 346 4.42 -7.33 0.72
N ALA A 347 5.59 -6.98 1.24
CA ALA A 347 6.12 -7.54 2.48
C ALA A 347 5.44 -7.01 3.75
N VAL A 348 4.78 -5.85 3.67
CA VAL A 348 4.10 -5.27 4.85
C VAL A 348 3.02 -6.21 5.36
N HIS A 349 2.88 -6.31 6.68
CA HIS A 349 2.04 -7.29 7.37
C HIS A 349 0.58 -7.32 6.89
N CYS A 350 0.00 -6.19 6.49
CA CYS A 350 -1.36 -6.14 5.98
C CYS A 350 -1.50 -6.63 4.53
N ASN A 351 -0.41 -6.68 3.76
CA ASN A 351 -0.42 -6.94 2.32
C ASN A 351 0.07 -8.33 1.92
N ALA A 352 0.90 -8.99 2.76
CA ALA A 352 1.53 -10.24 2.40
C ALA A 352 0.51 -11.28 1.92
N GLY A 353 0.61 -11.66 0.65
CA GLY A 353 -0.25 -12.65 0.01
C GLY A 353 -1.71 -12.24 -0.23
N ARG A 354 -2.04 -10.96 -0.12
CA ARG A 354 -3.42 -10.46 -0.20
C ARG A 354 -3.57 -9.43 -1.33
N PRO A 355 -3.72 -9.87 -2.61
CA PRO A 355 -3.75 -8.98 -3.77
C PRO A 355 -4.80 -7.86 -3.70
N GLU A 356 -5.96 -8.11 -3.06
CA GLU A 356 -7.00 -7.09 -2.87
C GLU A 356 -6.51 -5.86 -2.08
N LEU A 357 -5.45 -6.03 -1.29
CA LEU A 357 -4.89 -4.97 -0.44
C LEU A 357 -3.64 -4.30 -1.01
N TRP A 358 -3.09 -4.76 -2.16
CA TRP A 358 -1.83 -4.22 -2.68
C TRP A 358 -1.93 -2.79 -3.21
N VAL A 359 -3.09 -2.41 -3.69
CA VAL A 359 -3.35 -1.08 -4.29
C VAL A 359 -4.27 -0.23 -3.42
N LEU A 360 -5.33 -0.83 -2.90
CA LEU A 360 -6.26 -0.23 -1.94
C LEU A 360 -6.01 -0.82 -0.57
N LEU A 361 -4.95 -0.34 0.07
CA LEU A 361 -4.58 -0.79 1.40
C LEU A 361 -5.67 -0.45 2.42
N PRO A 362 -5.82 -1.28 3.46
CA PRO A 362 -6.80 -1.03 4.51
C PRO A 362 -6.72 0.41 5.01
N ALA A 363 -7.84 1.09 4.97
CA ALA A 363 -7.90 2.52 5.19
C ALA A 363 -8.65 2.88 6.49
N ASP A 364 -8.82 1.94 7.35
CA ASP A 364 -9.42 1.98 8.71
C ASP A 364 -10.26 0.76 8.97
#